data_c2bc27a31366fe088bae9631b398978a
#
_entry.id   c2bc27a31366fe088bae9631b398978a
#
_cell.length_a   1.000
_cell.length_b   1.000
_cell.length_c   1.000
_cell.angle_alpha   90.00
_cell.angle_beta   90.00
_cell.angle_gamma   90.00
#
_symmetry.space_group_name_H-M   'P 1'
#
loop_
_entity.id
_entity.type
_entity.pdbx_description
1 polymer ?
#
loop_
_entity_poly.entity_id
_entity_poly.type
_entity_poly.pdbx_seq_one_letter_code
_entity_poly.pdbx_strand_id
1 'polypeptide(L)'
;MARSTFYYHFRKSKQPDKYAREKESIIRLYHEHKGRYGYRRITVEMNKIGYAINHKTVLKLMNICGIKSQVRLRKYCSYKGQIGRIAPNLLQRDFAAEKPNQKWVTDLTEFSVCGVKLYLSPIMDLYNREIISYKIAERPNFMQIMKMLDDAFARIPDSPGIVLHSDQGWQYQMKQYQLRLRQKGITQSMSRKGNCLDNAVSYTHLRAHETLSDL
;
A
#
# COMPACT_ATOMS: atom_id res chain seq x y z
N MET A 1 -39.80 -9.29 -33.58
CA MET A 1 -39.22 -7.98 -33.95
C MET A 1 -40.19 -7.34 -34.96
N ALA A 2 -40.53 -6.05 -34.75
CA ALA A 2 -41.41 -5.34 -35.68
C ALA A 2 -40.74 -5.18 -37.06
N ARG A 3 -41.52 -5.28 -38.15
CA ARG A 3 -41.02 -5.21 -39.53
C ARG A 3 -40.23 -3.91 -39.82
N SER A 4 -40.67 -2.79 -39.28
CA SER A 4 -39.99 -1.49 -39.34
C SER A 4 -38.59 -1.51 -38.70
N THR A 5 -38.46 -2.14 -37.54
CA THR A 5 -37.20 -2.28 -36.82
C THR A 5 -36.20 -3.16 -37.60
N PHE A 6 -36.69 -4.25 -38.24
CA PHE A 6 -35.85 -5.09 -39.08
C PHE A 6 -35.28 -4.32 -40.27
N TYR A 7 -36.13 -3.59 -41.03
CA TYR A 7 -35.65 -2.80 -42.17
C TYR A 7 -34.75 -1.63 -41.76
N TYR A 8 -34.95 -1.03 -40.59
CA TYR A 8 -34.03 -0.03 -40.01
C TYR A 8 -32.64 -0.62 -39.79
N HIS A 9 -32.54 -1.76 -39.11
CA HIS A 9 -31.25 -2.41 -38.86
C HIS A 9 -30.59 -2.92 -40.15
N PHE A 10 -31.36 -3.44 -41.09
CA PHE A 10 -30.89 -3.90 -42.39
C PHE A 10 -30.34 -2.75 -43.26
N ARG A 11 -30.97 -1.59 -43.28
CA ARG A 11 -30.44 -0.40 -43.94
C ARG A 11 -29.19 0.11 -43.27
N LYS A 12 -29.18 0.11 -41.94
CA LYS A 12 -28.04 0.57 -41.13
C LYS A 12 -26.81 -0.33 -41.33
N SER A 13 -26.98 -1.64 -41.48
CA SER A 13 -25.88 -2.57 -41.71
C SER A 13 -25.21 -2.40 -43.08
N LYS A 14 -25.92 -1.82 -44.06
CA LYS A 14 -25.39 -1.52 -45.38
C LYS A 14 -24.70 -0.14 -45.50
N GLN A 15 -24.80 0.69 -44.45
CA GLN A 15 -24.12 1.99 -44.45
C GLN A 15 -22.64 1.82 -44.05
N PRO A 16 -21.72 2.57 -44.66
CA PRO A 16 -20.33 2.56 -44.27
C PRO A 16 -20.20 2.96 -42.77
N ASP A 17 -19.27 2.36 -42.08
CA ASP A 17 -19.04 2.63 -40.64
C ASP A 17 -18.59 4.09 -40.47
N LYS A 18 -19.42 4.89 -39.83
CA LYS A 18 -19.12 6.29 -39.51
C LYS A 18 -17.79 6.53 -38.84
N TYR A 19 -17.33 5.53 -38.03
CA TYR A 19 -16.13 5.63 -37.22
C TYR A 19 -15.00 4.70 -37.71
N ALA A 20 -14.98 4.33 -39.00
CA ALA A 20 -13.99 3.42 -39.54
C ALA A 20 -12.55 3.93 -39.31
N ARG A 21 -12.29 5.21 -39.64
CA ARG A 21 -10.97 5.87 -39.48
C ARG A 21 -10.56 5.97 -38.01
N GLU A 22 -11.50 6.34 -37.14
CA GLU A 22 -11.25 6.44 -35.69
C GLU A 22 -10.93 5.07 -35.08
N LYS A 23 -11.63 4.01 -35.48
CA LYS A 23 -11.36 2.64 -35.05
C LYS A 23 -9.96 2.20 -35.45
N GLU A 24 -9.56 2.43 -36.68
CA GLU A 24 -8.22 2.10 -37.16
C GLU A 24 -7.14 2.85 -36.38
N SER A 25 -7.31 4.15 -36.14
CA SER A 25 -6.40 4.96 -35.34
C SER A 25 -6.33 4.48 -33.87
N ILE A 26 -7.46 4.12 -33.26
CA ILE A 26 -7.53 3.56 -31.90
C ILE A 26 -6.77 2.25 -31.82
N ILE A 27 -6.94 1.34 -32.80
CA ILE A 27 -6.24 0.04 -32.85
C ILE A 27 -4.74 0.28 -33.00
N ARG A 28 -4.31 1.17 -33.89
CA ARG A 28 -2.91 1.52 -34.09
C ARG A 28 -2.28 2.04 -32.80
N LEU A 29 -2.87 3.03 -32.14
CA LEU A 29 -2.39 3.58 -30.85
C LEU A 29 -2.36 2.53 -29.75
N TYR A 30 -3.34 1.63 -29.72
CA TYR A 30 -3.37 0.55 -28.75
C TYR A 30 -2.15 -0.39 -28.91
N HIS A 31 -1.81 -0.79 -30.12
CA HIS A 31 -0.66 -1.64 -30.42
C HIS A 31 0.68 -0.93 -30.22
N GLU A 32 0.79 0.33 -30.65
CA GLU A 32 1.97 1.17 -30.42
C GLU A 32 2.33 1.25 -28.95
N HIS A 33 1.34 1.40 -28.08
CA HIS A 33 1.52 1.42 -26.64
C HIS A 33 1.42 0.03 -25.96
N LYS A 34 1.60 -1.06 -26.72
CA LYS A 34 1.64 -2.44 -26.21
C LYS A 34 0.43 -2.82 -25.36
N GLY A 35 -0.75 -2.32 -25.68
CA GLY A 35 -1.97 -2.60 -24.93
C GLY A 35 -2.09 -1.96 -23.53
N ARG A 36 -1.16 -1.10 -23.14
CA ARG A 36 -1.14 -0.48 -21.81
C ARG A 36 -2.10 0.68 -21.65
N TYR A 37 -2.48 1.36 -22.78
CA TYR A 37 -3.34 2.53 -22.74
C TYR A 37 -4.81 2.14 -22.65
N GLY A 38 -5.48 2.68 -21.64
CA GLY A 38 -6.94 2.63 -21.53
C GLY A 38 -7.59 3.78 -22.30
N TYR A 39 -8.92 3.73 -22.41
CA TYR A 39 -9.70 4.68 -23.20
C TYR A 39 -9.39 6.16 -22.91
N ARG A 40 -9.11 6.54 -21.67
CA ARG A 40 -8.78 7.94 -21.32
C ARG A 40 -7.48 8.40 -21.96
N ARG A 41 -6.43 7.58 -21.91
CA ARG A 41 -5.13 7.90 -22.51
C ARG A 41 -5.22 7.87 -24.03
N ILE A 42 -5.91 6.88 -24.61
CA ILE A 42 -6.17 6.82 -26.05
C ILE A 42 -6.95 8.06 -26.51
N THR A 43 -7.93 8.56 -25.76
CA THR A 43 -8.63 9.81 -26.09
C THR A 43 -7.68 11.01 -26.16
N VAL A 44 -6.75 11.12 -25.22
CA VAL A 44 -5.75 12.20 -25.23
C VAL A 44 -4.87 12.11 -26.49
N GLU A 45 -4.38 10.92 -26.84
CA GLU A 45 -3.57 10.74 -28.05
C GLU A 45 -4.38 11.00 -29.35
N MET A 46 -5.62 10.53 -29.41
CA MET A 46 -6.53 10.83 -30.52
C MET A 46 -6.74 12.34 -30.71
N ASN A 47 -6.93 13.08 -29.64
CA ASN A 47 -7.08 14.54 -29.69
C ASN A 47 -5.78 15.23 -30.16
N LYS A 48 -4.59 14.75 -29.76
CA LYS A 48 -3.30 15.26 -30.24
C LYS A 48 -3.11 15.13 -31.74
N ILE A 49 -3.60 14.04 -32.31
CA ILE A 49 -3.55 13.81 -33.78
C ILE A 49 -4.73 14.43 -34.55
N GLY A 50 -5.54 15.28 -33.90
CA GLY A 50 -6.55 16.10 -34.51
C GLY A 50 -7.97 15.52 -34.49
N TYR A 51 -8.25 14.40 -33.86
CA TYR A 51 -9.61 13.89 -33.69
C TYR A 51 -10.34 14.55 -32.53
N ALA A 52 -11.40 15.30 -32.80
CA ALA A 52 -12.30 15.83 -31.76
C ALA A 52 -13.29 14.75 -31.30
N ILE A 53 -12.81 13.79 -30.45
CA ILE A 53 -13.62 12.65 -30.01
C ILE A 53 -13.74 12.62 -28.49
N ASN A 54 -14.98 12.31 -28.02
CA ASN A 54 -15.24 12.19 -26.59
C ASN A 54 -14.76 10.84 -26.04
N HIS A 55 -14.26 10.84 -24.80
CA HIS A 55 -13.78 9.63 -24.13
C HIS A 55 -14.82 8.50 -24.00
N LYS A 56 -16.12 8.84 -23.89
CA LYS A 56 -17.22 7.84 -23.89
C LYS A 56 -17.34 7.15 -25.25
N THR A 57 -17.15 7.91 -26.35
CA THR A 57 -17.16 7.35 -27.70
C THR A 57 -15.94 6.44 -27.90
N VAL A 58 -14.74 6.87 -27.49
CA VAL A 58 -13.54 6.02 -27.55
C VAL A 58 -13.72 4.72 -26.78
N LEU A 59 -14.28 4.75 -25.55
CA LEU A 59 -14.60 3.56 -24.78
C LEU A 59 -15.53 2.61 -25.54
N LYS A 60 -16.58 3.15 -26.16
CA LYS A 60 -17.53 2.37 -26.97
C LYS A 60 -16.85 1.73 -28.16
N LEU A 61 -16.01 2.49 -28.90
CA LEU A 61 -15.28 1.99 -30.06
C LEU A 61 -14.26 0.92 -29.67
N MET A 62 -13.52 1.10 -28.56
CA MET A 62 -12.61 0.08 -28.04
C MET A 62 -13.36 -1.22 -27.71
N ASN A 63 -14.54 -1.14 -27.07
CA ASN A 63 -15.35 -2.31 -26.79
C ASN A 63 -15.85 -3.01 -28.07
N ILE A 64 -16.23 -2.25 -29.12
CA ILE A 64 -16.62 -2.80 -30.41
C ILE A 64 -15.42 -3.51 -31.08
N CYS A 65 -14.21 -2.96 -30.96
CA CYS A 65 -12.98 -3.57 -31.49
C CYS A 65 -12.44 -4.71 -30.59
N GLY A 66 -13.10 -5.03 -29.48
CA GLY A 66 -12.67 -6.10 -28.56
C GLY A 66 -11.38 -5.81 -27.79
N ILE A 67 -10.92 -4.55 -27.75
CA ILE A 67 -9.66 -4.16 -27.11
C ILE A 67 -9.88 -3.52 -25.74
N LYS A 68 -9.08 -3.93 -24.76
CA LYS A 68 -9.10 -3.42 -23.38
C LYS A 68 -7.66 -3.26 -22.88
N SER A 69 -7.44 -2.26 -22.01
CA SER A 69 -6.13 -2.11 -21.38
C SER A 69 -5.69 -3.37 -20.64
N GLN A 70 -4.49 -3.84 -20.93
CA GLN A 70 -3.86 -5.02 -20.30
C GLN A 70 -3.26 -4.69 -18.93
N VAL A 71 -3.11 -3.40 -18.58
CA VAL A 71 -2.61 -3.00 -17.29
C VAL A 71 -3.70 -3.21 -16.25
N ARG A 72 -3.61 -4.32 -15.53
CA ARG A 72 -4.43 -4.55 -14.34
C ARG A 72 -3.83 -3.75 -13.20
N LEU A 73 -4.58 -2.83 -12.62
CA LEU A 73 -4.27 -2.30 -11.29
C LEU A 73 -4.26 -3.49 -10.34
N ARG A 74 -3.09 -3.85 -9.83
CA ARG A 74 -3.01 -4.78 -8.71
C ARG A 74 -3.79 -4.14 -7.56
N LYS A 75 -4.96 -4.68 -7.26
CA LYS A 75 -5.65 -4.31 -6.02
C LYS A 75 -4.71 -4.70 -4.88
N TYR A 76 -4.41 -3.74 -4.02
CA TYR A 76 -3.74 -4.04 -2.77
C TYR A 76 -4.57 -5.11 -2.05
N CYS A 77 -3.99 -6.29 -1.91
CA CYS A 77 -4.55 -7.37 -1.12
C CYS A 77 -3.74 -7.41 0.16
N SER A 78 -4.29 -6.92 1.26
CA SER A 78 -3.72 -7.17 2.56
C SER A 78 -3.63 -8.69 2.79
N TYR A 79 -2.57 -9.11 3.46
CA TYR A 79 -2.35 -10.52 3.79
C TYR A 79 -3.61 -11.12 4.45
N LYS A 80 -4.17 -12.14 3.81
CA LYS A 80 -5.36 -12.89 4.27
C LYS A 80 -4.98 -14.14 5.08
N GLY A 81 -3.79 -14.18 5.68
CA GLY A 81 -3.38 -15.26 6.57
C GLY A 81 -4.26 -15.35 7.82
N GLN A 82 -4.03 -16.34 8.65
CA GLN A 82 -4.74 -16.47 9.94
C GLN A 82 -4.65 -15.13 10.68
N ILE A 83 -5.81 -14.52 10.90
CA ILE A 83 -5.92 -13.29 11.66
C ILE A 83 -5.51 -13.64 13.09
N GLY A 84 -4.33 -13.16 13.49
CA GLY A 84 -3.89 -13.26 14.86
C GLY A 84 -4.77 -12.41 15.78
N ARG A 85 -4.50 -12.39 17.06
CA ARG A 85 -5.21 -11.52 17.99
C ARG A 85 -4.77 -10.07 17.81
N ILE A 86 -5.73 -9.18 17.61
CA ILE A 86 -5.52 -7.73 17.60
C ILE A 86 -5.63 -7.23 19.04
N ALA A 87 -4.59 -6.52 19.51
CA ALA A 87 -4.62 -5.86 20.81
C ALA A 87 -5.40 -4.54 20.74
N PRO A 88 -6.02 -4.08 21.86
CA PRO A 88 -6.70 -2.80 21.91
C PRO A 88 -5.72 -1.64 21.70
N ASN A 89 -6.20 -0.50 21.19
CA ASN A 89 -5.43 0.73 21.13
C ASN A 89 -5.45 1.41 22.52
N LEU A 90 -4.36 1.24 23.27
CA LEU A 90 -4.21 1.82 24.61
C LEU A 90 -3.67 3.26 24.56
N LEU A 91 -2.88 3.61 23.55
CA LEU A 91 -2.30 4.94 23.44
C LEU A 91 -3.32 6.01 23.07
N GLN A 92 -4.33 5.68 22.24
CA GLN A 92 -5.36 6.60 21.79
C GLN A 92 -4.82 7.97 21.29
N ARG A 93 -3.63 7.95 20.63
CA ARG A 93 -2.84 9.11 20.17
C ARG A 93 -2.16 9.93 21.28
N ASP A 94 -2.20 9.48 22.51
CA ASP A 94 -1.39 10.05 23.57
C ASP A 94 0.02 9.44 23.52
N PHE A 95 0.90 10.10 22.78
CA PHE A 95 2.30 9.70 22.60
C PHE A 95 3.24 10.36 23.62
N ALA A 96 2.72 11.17 24.54
CA ALA A 96 3.53 11.75 25.60
C ALA A 96 3.87 10.67 26.64
N ALA A 97 5.13 10.63 27.05
CA ALA A 97 5.62 9.78 28.12
C ALA A 97 6.29 10.66 29.19
N GLU A 98 6.07 10.36 30.46
CA GLU A 98 6.60 11.14 31.58
C GLU A 98 7.96 10.65 32.04
N LYS A 99 8.29 9.39 31.75
CA LYS A 99 9.55 8.73 32.16
C LYS A 99 10.03 7.74 31.11
N PRO A 100 11.34 7.42 31.09
CA PRO A 100 11.89 6.40 30.21
C PRO A 100 11.22 5.03 30.42
N ASN A 101 11.12 4.26 29.35
CA ASN A 101 10.53 2.91 29.35
C ASN A 101 9.06 2.85 29.81
N GLN A 102 8.31 3.91 29.58
CA GLN A 102 6.87 3.94 29.81
C GLN A 102 6.08 3.53 28.58
N LYS A 103 6.40 4.13 27.42
CA LYS A 103 5.72 3.89 26.15
C LYS A 103 6.77 3.69 25.05
N TRP A 104 6.73 2.55 24.41
CA TRP A 104 7.56 2.22 23.26
C TRP A 104 6.72 2.14 22.00
N VAL A 105 7.30 2.45 20.86
CA VAL A 105 6.69 2.26 19.54
C VAL A 105 7.59 1.43 18.65
N THR A 106 6.99 0.64 17.78
CA THR A 106 7.68 -0.14 16.76
C THR A 106 6.94 -0.11 15.45
N ASP A 107 7.69 -0.16 14.36
CA ASP A 107 7.17 -0.20 13.00
C ASP A 107 8.09 -1.01 12.11
N LEU A 108 7.62 -1.40 10.94
CA LEU A 108 8.43 -2.07 9.93
C LEU A 108 8.48 -1.19 8.67
N THR A 109 9.61 -0.54 8.44
CA THR A 109 9.82 0.40 7.33
C THR A 109 10.64 -0.25 6.21
N GLU A 110 10.18 -0.17 4.97
CA GLU A 110 10.93 -0.54 3.77
C GLU A 110 11.67 0.70 3.25
N PHE A 111 12.96 0.55 2.97
CA PHE A 111 13.77 1.57 2.30
C PHE A 111 14.71 0.92 1.27
N SER A 112 15.26 1.73 0.39
CA SER A 112 16.15 1.26 -0.68
C SER A 112 17.51 1.94 -0.56
N VAL A 113 18.58 1.13 -0.52
CA VAL A 113 19.96 1.62 -0.53
C VAL A 113 20.67 1.02 -1.74
N CYS A 114 21.19 1.84 -2.62
CA CYS A 114 21.88 1.39 -3.84
C CYS A 114 21.10 0.36 -4.67
N GLY A 115 19.76 0.52 -4.72
CA GLY A 115 18.88 -0.39 -5.47
C GLY A 115 18.52 -1.69 -4.75
N VAL A 116 19.06 -1.94 -3.55
CA VAL A 116 18.71 -3.07 -2.70
C VAL A 116 17.61 -2.67 -1.72
N LYS A 117 16.52 -3.45 -1.66
CA LYS A 117 15.45 -3.24 -0.68
C LYS A 117 15.84 -3.79 0.67
N LEU A 118 15.72 -2.97 1.68
CA LEU A 118 15.98 -3.33 3.07
C LEU A 118 14.76 -3.01 3.94
N TYR A 119 14.62 -3.75 5.02
CA TYR A 119 13.53 -3.64 5.98
C TYR A 119 14.10 -3.36 7.36
N LEU A 120 13.81 -2.18 7.89
CA LEU A 120 14.20 -1.76 9.23
C LEU A 120 13.03 -1.97 10.18
N SER A 121 13.32 -2.61 11.30
CA SER A 121 12.37 -2.76 12.41
C SER A 121 13.02 -2.18 13.66
N PRO A 122 12.67 -0.97 14.10
CA PRO A 122 13.15 -0.35 15.33
C PRO A 122 12.15 -0.50 16.46
N ILE A 123 12.64 -0.42 17.70
CA ILE A 123 11.87 -0.07 18.91
C ILE A 123 12.39 1.27 19.41
N MET A 124 11.51 2.25 19.57
CA MET A 124 11.83 3.58 20.03
C MET A 124 11.08 3.90 21.32
N ASP A 125 11.78 4.49 22.30
CA ASP A 125 11.17 5.05 23.50
C ASP A 125 10.56 6.41 23.19
N LEU A 126 9.31 6.62 23.57
CA LEU A 126 8.60 7.89 23.32
C LEU A 126 9.03 9.02 24.24
N TYR A 127 9.66 8.74 25.37
CA TYR A 127 10.11 9.76 26.32
C TYR A 127 11.28 10.58 25.76
N ASN A 128 12.36 9.89 25.40
CA ASN A 128 13.62 10.52 24.95
C ASN A 128 13.88 10.32 23.45
N ARG A 129 13.01 9.55 22.77
CA ARG A 129 13.11 9.18 21.33
C ARG A 129 14.35 8.33 21.00
N GLU A 130 14.89 7.66 22.00
CA GLU A 130 16.01 6.75 21.85
C GLU A 130 15.59 5.47 21.13
N ILE A 131 16.42 5.00 20.21
CA ILE A 131 16.25 3.68 19.59
C ILE A 131 16.78 2.62 20.54
N ILE A 132 15.87 1.94 21.23
CA ILE A 132 16.22 0.90 22.19
C ILE A 132 16.86 -0.31 21.50
N SER A 133 16.30 -0.70 20.35
CA SER A 133 16.79 -1.83 19.57
C SER A 133 16.34 -1.67 18.12
N TYR A 134 17.09 -2.24 17.19
CA TYR A 134 16.70 -2.34 15.79
C TYR A 134 17.28 -3.56 15.11
N LYS A 135 16.64 -4.00 14.03
CA LYS A 135 17.18 -5.01 13.10
C LYS A 135 16.91 -4.59 11.65
N ILE A 136 17.88 -4.91 10.80
CA ILE A 136 17.76 -4.72 9.34
C ILE A 136 17.80 -6.10 8.69
N ALA A 137 16.97 -6.30 7.67
CA ALA A 137 16.95 -7.53 6.85
C ALA A 137 16.58 -7.21 5.40
N GLU A 138 17.01 -8.05 4.47
CA GLU A 138 16.67 -7.93 3.04
C GLU A 138 15.23 -8.37 2.74
N ARG A 139 14.59 -9.08 3.65
CA ARG A 139 13.21 -9.54 3.54
C ARG A 139 12.49 -9.39 4.86
N PRO A 140 11.22 -8.93 4.85
CA PRO A 140 10.44 -8.83 6.07
C PRO A 140 10.10 -10.23 6.57
N ASN A 141 10.72 -10.65 7.64
CA ASN A 141 10.48 -11.96 8.25
C ASN A 141 10.19 -11.83 9.74
N PHE A 142 9.48 -12.81 10.28
CA PHE A 142 9.09 -12.82 11.69
C PHE A 142 10.31 -12.92 12.63
N MET A 143 11.35 -13.62 12.21
CA MET A 143 12.57 -13.79 13.00
C MET A 143 13.31 -12.47 13.26
N GLN A 144 13.25 -11.52 12.30
CA GLN A 144 13.79 -10.16 12.46
C GLN A 144 13.14 -9.46 13.66
N ILE A 145 11.81 -9.53 13.74
CA ILE A 145 11.03 -8.91 14.82
C ILE A 145 11.33 -9.58 16.17
N MET A 146 11.43 -10.90 16.19
CA MET A 146 11.75 -11.63 17.43
C MET A 146 13.16 -11.31 17.95
N LYS A 147 14.18 -11.28 17.08
CA LYS A 147 15.55 -10.88 17.45
C LYS A 147 15.63 -9.43 17.93
N MET A 148 14.88 -8.52 17.32
CA MET A 148 14.77 -7.14 17.76
C MET A 148 14.19 -7.05 19.18
N LEU A 149 13.13 -7.83 19.49
CA LEU A 149 12.56 -7.91 20.84
C LEU A 149 13.57 -8.47 21.85
N ASP A 150 14.26 -9.55 21.50
CA ASP A 150 15.24 -10.18 22.39
C ASP A 150 16.38 -9.20 22.74
N ASP A 151 16.87 -8.42 21.77
CA ASP A 151 17.86 -7.36 22.02
C ASP A 151 17.31 -6.24 22.90
N ALA A 152 16.06 -5.82 22.70
CA ALA A 152 15.42 -4.82 23.54
C ALA A 152 15.26 -5.33 24.98
N PHE A 153 14.85 -6.58 25.15
CA PHE A 153 14.67 -7.19 26.48
C PHE A 153 15.97 -7.38 27.25
N ALA A 154 17.10 -7.56 26.55
CA ALA A 154 18.40 -7.62 27.17
C ALA A 154 18.86 -6.29 27.79
N ARG A 155 18.32 -5.17 27.29
CA ARG A 155 18.69 -3.81 27.76
C ARG A 155 17.87 -3.32 28.95
N ILE A 156 16.76 -3.98 29.24
CA ILE A 156 15.88 -3.59 30.34
C ILE A 156 15.84 -4.71 31.41
N PRO A 157 15.91 -4.38 32.68
CA PRO A 157 15.54 -5.32 33.75
C PRO A 157 14.06 -5.70 33.55
N ASP A 158 13.62 -6.73 34.25
CA ASP A 158 12.21 -7.09 34.25
C ASP A 158 11.37 -5.90 34.70
N SER A 159 10.76 -5.22 33.75
CA SER A 159 10.12 -3.94 33.97
C SER A 159 8.62 -4.08 33.70
N PRO A 160 7.81 -4.24 34.76
CA PRO A 160 6.37 -4.25 34.63
C PRO A 160 5.90 -2.87 34.21
N GLY A 161 5.04 -2.80 33.21
CA GLY A 161 4.28 -1.59 32.86
C GLY A 161 4.64 -0.87 31.57
N ILE A 162 5.62 -1.34 30.78
CA ILE A 162 5.88 -0.80 29.44
C ILE A 162 4.69 -1.11 28.52
N VAL A 163 4.23 -0.11 27.77
CA VAL A 163 3.28 -0.27 26.68
C VAL A 163 4.03 -0.24 25.36
N LEU A 164 4.04 -1.34 24.61
CA LEU A 164 4.62 -1.41 23.27
C LEU A 164 3.51 -1.28 22.21
N HIS A 165 3.55 -0.18 21.48
CA HIS A 165 2.57 0.14 20.44
C HIS A 165 3.10 -0.15 19.04
N SER A 166 2.25 -0.73 18.19
CA SER A 166 2.55 -1.04 16.79
C SER A 166 1.33 -0.81 15.89
N ASP A 167 1.54 -0.92 14.59
CA ASP A 167 0.44 -1.10 13.65
C ASP A 167 -0.18 -2.51 13.76
N GLN A 168 -1.18 -2.80 12.90
CA GLN A 168 -1.77 -4.14 12.80
C GLN A 168 -1.01 -5.04 11.82
N GLY A 169 0.29 -4.90 11.66
CA GLY A 169 1.11 -5.80 10.87
C GLY A 169 0.94 -7.25 11.33
N TRP A 170 0.96 -8.21 10.37
CA TRP A 170 0.76 -9.63 10.68
C TRP A 170 1.76 -10.18 11.71
N GLN A 171 2.99 -9.68 11.69
CA GLN A 171 4.07 -10.07 12.59
C GLN A 171 3.75 -9.77 14.05
N TYR A 172 3.08 -8.65 14.33
CA TYR A 172 2.69 -8.23 15.68
C TYR A 172 1.45 -8.96 16.20
N GLN A 173 0.69 -9.60 15.30
CA GLN A 173 -0.50 -10.40 15.64
C GLN A 173 -0.17 -11.87 15.96
N MET A 174 1.07 -12.30 15.75
CA MET A 174 1.50 -13.69 15.96
C MET A 174 1.48 -14.05 17.44
N LYS A 175 0.98 -15.26 17.76
CA LYS A 175 0.91 -15.76 19.14
C LYS A 175 2.27 -15.74 19.85
N GLN A 176 3.33 -16.08 19.14
CA GLN A 176 4.70 -16.09 19.71
C GLN A 176 5.16 -14.68 20.11
N TYR A 177 4.86 -13.66 19.30
CA TYR A 177 5.16 -12.26 19.64
C TYR A 177 4.41 -11.84 20.90
N GLN A 178 3.11 -12.09 20.98
CA GLN A 178 2.27 -11.74 22.10
C GLN A 178 2.68 -12.48 23.38
N LEU A 179 3.05 -13.77 23.25
CA LEU A 179 3.53 -14.56 24.37
C LEU A 179 4.84 -13.98 24.93
N ARG A 180 5.77 -13.59 24.05
CA ARG A 180 7.05 -13.02 24.42
C ARG A 180 6.92 -11.70 25.17
N LEU A 181 6.02 -10.81 24.72
CA LEU A 181 5.69 -9.57 25.44
C LEU A 181 5.12 -9.84 26.82
N ARG A 182 4.16 -10.78 26.93
CA ARG A 182 3.56 -11.15 28.21
C ARG A 182 4.56 -11.73 29.20
N GLN A 183 5.45 -12.60 28.73
CA GLN A 183 6.51 -13.19 29.56
C GLN A 183 7.43 -12.12 30.15
N LYS A 184 7.64 -11.00 29.46
CA LYS A 184 8.46 -9.87 29.90
C LYS A 184 7.66 -8.78 30.65
N GLY A 185 6.34 -8.98 30.86
CA GLY A 185 5.47 -8.00 31.54
C GLY A 185 5.12 -6.76 30.69
N ILE A 186 5.31 -6.81 29.36
CA ILE A 186 5.05 -5.70 28.45
C ILE A 186 3.61 -5.79 27.92
N THR A 187 2.87 -4.71 27.99
CA THR A 187 1.50 -4.61 27.48
C THR A 187 1.51 -4.22 26.00
N GLN A 188 0.85 -5.03 25.18
CA GLN A 188 0.73 -4.73 23.75
C GLN A 188 -0.41 -3.75 23.47
N SER A 189 -0.13 -2.77 22.63
CA SER A 189 -1.12 -1.84 22.06
C SER A 189 -1.02 -1.83 20.54
N MET A 190 -2.14 -1.73 19.84
CA MET A 190 -2.15 -1.65 18.37
C MET A 190 -2.99 -0.49 17.88
N SER A 191 -2.54 0.17 16.81
CA SER A 191 -3.30 1.20 16.10
C SER A 191 -4.60 0.62 15.52
N ARG A 192 -5.57 1.47 15.22
CA ARG A 192 -6.76 1.07 14.47
C ARG A 192 -6.40 0.77 13.01
N LYS A 193 -7.11 -0.18 12.40
CA LYS A 193 -6.86 -0.61 11.03
C LYS A 193 -6.96 0.57 10.05
N GLY A 194 -5.88 0.77 9.27
CA GLY A 194 -5.84 1.80 8.23
C GLY A 194 -5.73 3.25 8.74
N ASN A 195 -5.45 3.45 10.03
CA ASN A 195 -5.28 4.78 10.61
C ASN A 195 -3.80 5.08 10.86
N CYS A 196 -3.15 5.72 9.87
CA CYS A 196 -1.73 6.09 9.95
C CYS A 196 -1.44 7.12 11.07
N LEU A 197 -2.43 7.92 11.46
CA LEU A 197 -2.27 8.90 12.55
C LEU A 197 -2.12 8.24 13.93
N ASP A 198 -2.57 7.00 14.07
CA ASP A 198 -2.41 6.26 15.33
C ASP A 198 -0.99 5.68 15.47
N ASN A 199 -0.15 5.72 14.42
CA ASN A 199 1.26 5.28 14.40
C ASN A 199 2.22 6.37 13.85
N ALA A 200 1.81 7.64 13.90
CA ALA A 200 2.49 8.74 13.20
C ALA A 200 3.91 9.04 13.71
N VAL A 201 4.24 8.63 14.93
CA VAL A 201 5.52 9.02 15.57
C VAL A 201 6.72 8.31 14.96
N SER A 202 6.60 7.03 14.59
CA SER A 202 7.67 6.31 13.91
C SER A 202 7.96 6.87 12.53
N TYR A 203 6.91 7.35 11.84
CA TYR A 203 7.01 7.87 10.47
C TYR A 203 7.67 9.26 10.41
N THR A 204 7.34 10.16 11.33
CA THR A 204 7.93 11.50 11.38
C THR A 204 9.39 11.50 11.81
N HIS A 205 9.81 10.54 12.64
CA HIS A 205 11.20 10.48 13.13
C HIS A 205 12.15 9.81 12.13
N LEU A 206 11.73 8.72 11.50
CA LEU A 206 12.56 8.01 10.54
C LEU A 206 12.68 8.76 9.21
N ARG A 207 11.65 9.48 8.76
CA ARG A 207 11.68 10.29 7.53
C ARG A 207 12.40 11.63 7.65
N ALA A 208 12.52 12.19 8.84
CA ALA A 208 13.24 13.46 9.03
C ALA A 208 14.73 13.35 8.66
N HIS A 209 15.28 12.14 8.59
CA HIS A 209 16.65 11.89 8.14
C HIS A 209 16.80 11.62 6.63
N GLU A 210 15.72 11.30 5.91
CA GLU A 210 15.77 11.09 4.45
C GLU A 210 15.87 12.41 3.67
N THR A 211 15.38 13.52 4.23
CA THR A 211 15.41 14.85 3.58
C THR A 211 16.76 15.55 3.64
N LEU A 212 17.73 15.05 4.39
CA LEU A 212 19.10 15.61 4.47
C LEU A 212 20.08 14.97 3.46
N SER A 213 19.68 13.92 2.73
CA SER A 213 20.53 13.28 1.72
C SER A 213 20.21 13.70 0.27
N ASP A 214 19.18 14.54 0.07
CA ASP A 214 18.78 15.07 -1.24
C ASP A 214 19.17 16.54 -1.44
N LEU A 215 20.08 17.07 -0.61
CA LEU A 215 20.81 18.32 -0.77
C LEU A 215 22.29 18.02 -1.03
#